data_2531ad8994b4eea84a3b219be49a6707
#
_entry.id   2531ad8994b4eea84a3b219be49a6707
#
_cell.length_a   1.000
_cell.length_b   1.000
_cell.length_c   1.000
_cell.angle_alpha   90.00
_cell.angle_beta   90.00
_cell.angle_gamma   90.00
#
_symmetry.space_group_name_H-M   'P 1'
#
loop_
_entity.id
_entity.type
_entity.pdbx_description
1 polymer ?
#
loop_
_entity_poly.entity_id
_entity_poly.type
_entity_poly.pdbx_seq_one_letter_code
_entity_poly.pdbx_strand_id
1 'polypeptide(L)'
;MPPPAAGFGGGRETAAGARHQTGMHNLTRTQTVVSWTLQLVAAAILAQTLFFKFTGAEESVYIFTTLGVEPWGRLGSGVAELIASILLVVPATVPAGAVMSIGVMAGAIFSHLTVLGIEAKGDGGLLFGLAVVVLVCSAVVLAIRRTQLPVVGRYFELA
;
A
#
# COMPACT_ATOMS: atom_id res chain seq x y z
N MET A 1 46.99 43.83 36.79
CA MET A 1 45.76 43.01 36.86
C MET A 1 45.31 42.75 35.40
N PRO A 2 45.47 41.55 34.83
CA PRO A 2 45.04 41.27 33.46
C PRO A 2 43.55 40.90 33.44
N PRO A 3 42.80 41.18 32.35
CA PRO A 3 41.39 40.85 32.24
C PRO A 3 41.16 39.35 31.98
N PRO A 4 40.00 38.79 32.33
CA PRO A 4 39.69 37.38 32.19
C PRO A 4 39.43 37.01 30.72
N ALA A 5 39.91 35.83 30.36
CA ALA A 5 39.74 35.22 29.05
C ALA A 5 38.26 34.86 28.79
N ALA A 6 37.74 35.35 27.68
CA ALA A 6 36.40 35.00 27.18
C ALA A 6 36.36 33.54 26.69
N GLY A 7 35.49 32.72 27.26
CA GLY A 7 35.30 31.33 26.87
C GLY A 7 34.63 31.21 25.50
N PHE A 8 35.39 30.70 24.54
CA PHE A 8 34.87 30.18 23.26
C PHE A 8 34.44 28.73 23.43
N GLY A 9 33.17 28.53 23.71
CA GLY A 9 32.62 27.19 23.85
C GLY A 9 31.12 27.12 23.46
N GLY A 10 30.80 27.47 22.21
CA GLY A 10 29.38 27.50 21.79
C GLY A 10 29.10 27.20 20.33
N GLY A 11 30.04 26.63 19.59
CA GLY A 11 29.88 26.50 18.13
C GLY A 11 29.81 25.09 17.52
N ARG A 12 29.87 24.04 18.33
CA ARG A 12 29.90 22.65 17.78
C ARG A 12 28.66 21.81 17.98
N GLU A 13 27.76 22.15 18.88
CA GLU A 13 26.56 21.37 19.16
C GLU A 13 25.38 21.67 18.22
N THR A 14 25.33 22.87 17.63
CA THR A 14 24.22 23.23 16.72
C THR A 14 24.35 22.64 15.32
N ALA A 15 25.56 22.26 14.88
CA ALA A 15 25.81 21.71 13.56
C ALA A 15 25.46 20.19 13.48
N ALA A 16 25.55 19.47 14.60
CA ALA A 16 25.19 18.05 14.64
C ALA A 16 23.66 17.82 14.69
N GLY A 17 22.93 18.73 15.34
CA GLY A 17 21.46 18.68 15.39
C GLY A 17 20.78 19.01 14.06
N ALA A 18 21.41 19.84 13.23
CA ALA A 18 20.86 20.25 11.92
C ALA A 18 21.00 19.16 10.83
N ARG A 19 21.91 18.20 10.99
CA ARG A 19 22.15 17.14 9.99
C ARG A 19 21.20 15.96 10.10
N HIS A 20 20.41 15.84 11.16
CA HIS A 20 19.49 14.72 11.35
C HIS A 20 18.08 14.97 10.80
N GLN A 21 17.81 16.16 10.23
CA GLN A 21 16.47 16.50 9.71
C GLN A 21 16.37 16.45 8.17
N THR A 22 17.40 16.05 7.44
CA THR A 22 17.45 16.16 5.97
C THR A 22 17.04 14.88 5.22
N GLY A 23 16.39 13.92 5.85
CA GLY A 23 16.02 12.64 5.20
C GLY A 23 14.52 12.45 4.91
N MET A 24 13.61 13.30 5.39
CA MET A 24 12.19 13.17 5.05
C MET A 24 11.87 14.01 3.81
N HIS A 25 11.94 13.40 2.63
CA HIS A 25 11.33 13.98 1.43
C HIS A 25 9.84 14.20 1.69
N ASN A 26 9.49 15.41 2.10
CA ASN A 26 8.10 15.82 2.24
C ASN A 26 7.44 15.77 0.86
N LEU A 27 6.39 14.95 0.74
CA LEU A 27 5.56 14.91 -0.47
C LEU A 27 5.06 16.32 -0.78
N THR A 28 5.04 16.69 -2.05
CA THR A 28 4.39 17.94 -2.48
C THR A 28 2.88 17.83 -2.17
N ARG A 29 2.21 18.99 -2.04
CA ARG A 29 0.76 19.04 -1.80
C ARG A 29 -0.01 18.21 -2.83
N THR A 30 0.38 18.32 -4.10
CA THR A 30 -0.22 17.55 -5.20
C THR A 30 -0.01 16.05 -5.02
N GLN A 31 1.21 15.61 -4.71
CA GLN A 31 1.52 14.20 -4.46
C GLN A 31 0.72 13.65 -3.27
N THR A 32 0.55 14.45 -2.22
CA THR A 32 -0.24 14.06 -1.05
C THR A 32 -1.70 13.86 -1.43
N VAL A 33 -2.31 14.82 -2.15
CA VAL A 33 -3.72 14.73 -2.57
C VAL A 33 -3.93 13.52 -3.49
N VAL A 34 -3.09 13.36 -4.52
CA VAL A 34 -3.19 12.22 -5.45
C VAL A 34 -3.03 10.90 -4.70
N SER A 35 -2.02 10.79 -3.84
CA SER A 35 -1.79 9.58 -3.04
C SER A 35 -3.00 9.24 -2.18
N TRP A 36 -3.58 10.20 -1.47
CA TRP A 36 -4.76 9.98 -0.64
C TRP A 36 -6.00 9.56 -1.44
N THR A 37 -6.24 10.21 -2.59
CA THR A 37 -7.36 9.83 -3.46
C THR A 37 -7.23 8.38 -3.92
N LEU A 38 -6.06 7.98 -4.42
CA LEU A 38 -5.83 6.62 -4.89
C LEU A 38 -5.88 5.58 -3.77
N GLN A 39 -5.39 5.90 -2.57
CA GLN A 39 -5.48 5.05 -1.39
C GLN A 39 -6.94 4.81 -0.99
N LEU A 40 -7.74 5.87 -0.93
CA LEU A 40 -9.15 5.75 -0.55
C LEU A 40 -9.94 4.95 -1.59
N VAL A 41 -9.69 5.16 -2.88
CA VAL A 41 -10.32 4.37 -3.95
C VAL A 41 -9.94 2.89 -3.80
N ALA A 42 -8.65 2.57 -3.69
CA ALA A 42 -8.20 1.19 -3.53
C ALA A 42 -8.76 0.54 -2.25
N ALA A 43 -8.69 1.23 -1.11
CA ALA A 43 -9.20 0.72 0.16
C ALA A 43 -10.72 0.50 0.14
N ALA A 44 -11.49 1.40 -0.50
CA ALA A 44 -12.94 1.25 -0.63
C ALA A 44 -13.32 0.04 -1.48
N ILE A 45 -12.63 -0.18 -2.62
CA ILE A 45 -12.85 -1.35 -3.47
C ILE A 45 -12.51 -2.63 -2.71
N LEU A 46 -11.35 -2.69 -2.04
CA LEU A 46 -10.96 -3.85 -1.22
C LEU A 46 -11.98 -4.11 -0.11
N ALA A 47 -12.41 -3.07 0.61
CA ALA A 47 -13.38 -3.21 1.70
C ALA A 47 -14.75 -3.69 1.20
N GLN A 48 -15.20 -3.25 0.02
CA GLN A 48 -16.45 -3.71 -0.59
C GLN A 48 -16.42 -5.22 -0.86
N THR A 49 -15.31 -5.77 -1.35
CA THR A 49 -15.19 -7.20 -1.66
C THR A 49 -15.24 -8.08 -0.42
N LEU A 50 -14.90 -7.55 0.77
CA LEU A 50 -14.93 -8.29 2.03
C LEU A 50 -16.34 -8.78 2.39
N PHE A 51 -17.36 -7.95 2.14
CA PHE A 51 -18.73 -8.33 2.39
C PHE A 51 -19.07 -9.64 1.66
N PHE A 52 -18.79 -9.72 0.37
CA PHE A 52 -19.07 -10.91 -0.46
C PHE A 52 -18.25 -12.13 -0.04
N LYS A 53 -17.00 -11.92 0.38
CA LYS A 53 -16.11 -13.01 0.80
C LYS A 53 -16.51 -13.58 2.17
N PHE A 54 -16.79 -12.73 3.13
CA PHE A 54 -17.10 -13.19 4.48
C PHE A 54 -18.55 -13.69 4.64
N THR A 55 -19.50 -13.16 3.88
CA THR A 55 -20.88 -13.66 3.85
C THR A 55 -21.03 -14.94 3.03
N GLY A 56 -20.02 -15.31 2.22
CA GLY A 56 -20.12 -16.45 1.32
C GLY A 56 -21.12 -16.21 0.19
N ALA A 57 -21.14 -14.98 -0.36
CA ALA A 57 -21.95 -14.68 -1.52
C ALA A 57 -21.67 -15.65 -2.67
N GLU A 58 -22.69 -15.98 -3.44
CA GLU A 58 -22.65 -17.04 -4.45
C GLU A 58 -21.55 -16.85 -5.48
N GLU A 59 -21.30 -15.60 -5.92
CA GLU A 59 -20.22 -15.26 -6.85
C GLU A 59 -18.85 -15.55 -6.23
N SER A 60 -18.67 -15.18 -4.97
CA SER A 60 -17.42 -15.41 -4.26
C SER A 60 -17.13 -16.90 -4.07
N VAL A 61 -18.12 -17.65 -3.62
CA VAL A 61 -18.01 -19.11 -3.46
C VAL A 61 -17.72 -19.78 -4.81
N TYR A 62 -18.41 -19.38 -5.88
CA TYR A 62 -18.16 -19.89 -7.23
C TYR A 62 -16.69 -19.70 -7.67
N ILE A 63 -16.15 -18.50 -7.49
CA ILE A 63 -14.76 -18.19 -7.87
C ILE A 63 -13.79 -19.11 -7.14
N PHE A 64 -13.88 -19.21 -5.82
CA PHE A 64 -12.93 -19.99 -5.03
C PHE A 64 -13.12 -21.50 -5.15
N THR A 65 -14.34 -21.96 -5.45
CA THR A 65 -14.62 -23.35 -5.81
C THR A 65 -14.01 -23.70 -7.17
N THR A 66 -14.17 -22.83 -8.17
CA THR A 66 -13.57 -23.02 -9.50
C THR A 66 -12.05 -23.05 -9.43
N LEU A 67 -11.44 -22.27 -8.52
CA LEU A 67 -10.01 -22.30 -8.25
C LEU A 67 -9.56 -23.51 -7.41
N GLY A 68 -10.50 -24.30 -6.85
CA GLY A 68 -10.21 -25.47 -6.01
C GLY A 68 -9.68 -25.12 -4.61
N VAL A 69 -9.90 -23.91 -4.12
CA VAL A 69 -9.35 -23.42 -2.83
C VAL A 69 -10.42 -22.93 -1.84
N GLU A 70 -11.71 -23.24 -2.08
CA GLU A 70 -12.80 -22.94 -1.14
C GLU A 70 -12.71 -23.87 0.09
N PRO A 71 -12.99 -23.43 1.33
CA PRO A 71 -13.29 -22.03 1.74
C PRO A 71 -12.03 -21.22 2.11
N TRP A 72 -10.88 -21.86 2.23
CA TRP A 72 -9.68 -21.25 2.82
C TRP A 72 -9.08 -20.15 1.96
N GLY A 73 -9.10 -20.30 0.64
CA GLY A 73 -8.65 -19.30 -0.30
C GLY A 73 -9.52 -18.03 -0.24
N ARG A 74 -10.85 -18.19 -0.14
CA ARG A 74 -11.81 -17.09 -0.01
C ARG A 74 -11.60 -16.32 1.29
N LEU A 75 -11.56 -17.03 2.42
CA LEU A 75 -11.37 -16.40 3.73
C LEU A 75 -9.98 -15.79 3.85
N GLY A 76 -8.93 -16.50 3.41
CA GLY A 76 -7.55 -16.02 3.45
C GLY A 76 -7.32 -14.78 2.60
N SER A 77 -7.85 -14.75 1.35
CA SER A 77 -7.78 -13.54 0.52
C SER A 77 -8.57 -12.38 1.13
N GLY A 78 -9.75 -12.67 1.72
CA GLY A 78 -10.54 -11.67 2.43
C GLY A 78 -9.77 -11.05 3.61
N VAL A 79 -9.11 -11.86 4.42
CA VAL A 79 -8.25 -11.35 5.52
C VAL A 79 -7.09 -10.52 4.97
N ALA A 80 -6.44 -10.97 3.90
CA ALA A 80 -5.36 -10.21 3.27
C ALA A 80 -5.84 -8.86 2.73
N GLU A 81 -7.00 -8.81 2.09
CA GLU A 81 -7.62 -7.56 1.61
C GLU A 81 -8.02 -6.62 2.76
N LEU A 82 -8.54 -7.17 3.86
CA LEU A 82 -8.85 -6.38 5.05
C LEU A 82 -7.59 -5.71 5.62
N ILE A 83 -6.53 -6.48 5.79
CA ILE A 83 -5.26 -5.94 6.28
C ILE A 83 -4.73 -4.88 5.30
N ALA A 84 -4.71 -5.16 3.99
CA ALA A 84 -4.25 -4.23 2.98
C ALA A 84 -5.06 -2.91 3.00
N SER A 85 -6.39 -2.98 3.12
CA SER A 85 -7.26 -1.81 3.18
C SER A 85 -6.98 -0.95 4.41
N ILE A 86 -6.78 -1.56 5.58
CA ILE A 86 -6.41 -0.86 6.82
C ILE A 86 -5.03 -0.19 6.66
N LEU A 87 -4.04 -0.92 6.16
CA LEU A 87 -2.69 -0.40 5.97
C LEU A 87 -2.64 0.77 4.97
N LEU A 88 -3.50 0.77 3.94
CA LEU A 88 -3.60 1.86 2.96
C LEU A 88 -4.14 3.16 3.56
N VAL A 89 -4.96 3.12 4.60
CA VAL A 89 -5.55 4.33 5.22
C VAL A 89 -4.75 4.84 6.41
N VAL A 90 -3.83 4.06 6.97
CA VAL A 90 -2.95 4.48 8.06
C VAL A 90 -1.66 5.09 7.48
N PRO A 91 -1.37 6.39 7.70
CA PRO A 91 -0.29 7.11 7.01
C PRO A 91 1.09 6.47 7.10
N ALA A 92 1.42 5.87 8.25
CA ALA A 92 2.72 5.25 8.50
C ALA A 92 2.92 3.91 7.76
N THR A 93 1.83 3.24 7.36
CA THR A 93 1.86 1.88 6.80
C THR A 93 1.46 1.82 5.33
N VAL A 94 1.16 2.97 4.71
CA VAL A 94 0.73 3.05 3.30
C VAL A 94 1.61 2.27 2.33
N PRO A 95 2.95 2.37 2.37
CA PRO A 95 3.79 1.62 1.44
C PRO A 95 3.64 0.10 1.61
N ALA A 96 3.52 -0.39 2.84
CA ALA A 96 3.29 -1.80 3.13
C ALA A 96 1.90 -2.25 2.64
N GLY A 97 0.87 -1.43 2.86
CA GLY A 97 -0.48 -1.65 2.34
C GLY A 97 -0.52 -1.71 0.81
N ALA A 98 0.21 -0.82 0.14
CA ALA A 98 0.30 -0.81 -1.31
C ALA A 98 0.99 -2.07 -1.86
N VAL A 99 2.09 -2.51 -1.25
CA VAL A 99 2.77 -3.76 -1.64
C VAL A 99 1.85 -4.97 -1.46
N MET A 100 1.17 -5.06 -0.31
CA MET A 100 0.25 -6.15 -0.03
C MET A 100 -0.94 -6.17 -1.01
N SER A 101 -1.52 -5.00 -1.27
CA SER A 101 -2.61 -4.84 -2.24
C SER A 101 -2.19 -5.25 -3.66
N ILE A 102 -0.99 -4.86 -4.10
CA ILE A 102 -0.43 -5.29 -5.39
C ILE A 102 -0.33 -6.82 -5.44
N GLY A 103 0.20 -7.46 -4.41
CA GLY A 103 0.35 -8.90 -4.36
C GLY A 103 -1.00 -9.64 -4.46
N VAL A 104 -2.01 -9.20 -3.70
CA VAL A 104 -3.35 -9.80 -3.73
C VAL A 104 -4.01 -9.59 -5.10
N MET A 105 -3.93 -8.38 -5.67
CA MET A 105 -4.53 -8.09 -6.97
C MET A 105 -3.80 -8.77 -8.13
N ALA A 106 -2.49 -8.91 -8.06
CA ALA A 106 -1.74 -9.71 -9.03
C ALA A 106 -2.20 -11.19 -9.01
N GLY A 107 -2.42 -11.76 -7.84
CA GLY A 107 -2.99 -13.10 -7.70
C GLY A 107 -4.41 -13.21 -8.27
N ALA A 108 -5.26 -12.22 -8.01
CA ALA A 108 -6.62 -12.18 -8.55
C ALA A 108 -6.61 -12.08 -10.09
N ILE A 109 -5.83 -11.16 -10.65
CA ILE A 109 -5.68 -11.00 -12.10
C ILE A 109 -5.13 -12.27 -12.73
N PHE A 110 -4.12 -12.90 -12.14
CA PHE A 110 -3.56 -14.16 -12.62
C PHE A 110 -4.63 -15.26 -12.64
N SER A 111 -5.46 -15.36 -11.60
CA SER A 111 -6.57 -16.32 -11.55
C SER A 111 -7.60 -16.10 -12.65
N HIS A 112 -7.93 -14.84 -12.95
CA HIS A 112 -8.81 -14.51 -14.07
C HIS A 112 -8.19 -14.88 -15.42
N LEU A 113 -6.91 -14.60 -15.64
CA LEU A 113 -6.26 -14.87 -16.93
C LEU A 113 -5.99 -16.36 -17.18
N THR A 114 -5.94 -17.20 -16.14
CA THR A 114 -5.57 -18.61 -16.27
C THR A 114 -6.74 -19.58 -16.11
N VAL A 115 -7.69 -19.28 -15.24
CA VAL A 115 -8.75 -20.24 -14.82
C VAL A 115 -10.15 -19.69 -15.00
N LEU A 116 -10.42 -18.46 -14.51
CA LEU A 116 -11.78 -17.92 -14.41
C LEU A 116 -12.29 -17.30 -15.72
N GLY A 117 -11.38 -16.79 -16.56
CA GLY A 117 -11.71 -15.87 -17.63
C GLY A 117 -11.88 -14.43 -17.13
N ILE A 118 -12.01 -13.49 -18.06
CA ILE A 118 -12.21 -12.05 -17.71
C ILE A 118 -13.57 -11.86 -17.06
N GLU A 119 -14.59 -12.53 -17.58
CA GLU A 119 -15.94 -12.53 -17.02
C GLU A 119 -16.14 -13.77 -16.13
N ALA A 120 -16.44 -13.52 -14.86
CA ALA A 120 -16.71 -14.56 -13.88
C ALA A 120 -18.21 -14.58 -13.56
N LYS A 121 -18.90 -15.68 -13.88
CA LYS A 121 -20.32 -15.89 -13.56
C LYS A 121 -21.27 -14.79 -14.11
N GLY A 122 -20.94 -14.21 -15.27
CA GLY A 122 -21.82 -13.21 -15.91
C GLY A 122 -21.68 -11.80 -15.33
N ASP A 123 -20.56 -11.48 -14.66
CA ASP A 123 -20.30 -10.16 -14.08
C ASP A 123 -19.85 -9.10 -15.12
N GLY A 124 -19.79 -9.47 -16.40
CA GLY A 124 -19.33 -8.58 -17.47
C GLY A 124 -17.87 -8.12 -17.31
N GLY A 125 -17.06 -8.84 -16.53
CA GLY A 125 -15.66 -8.50 -16.27
C GLY A 125 -15.46 -7.45 -15.19
N LEU A 126 -16.48 -7.16 -14.39
CA LEU A 126 -16.43 -6.15 -13.34
C LEU A 126 -15.35 -6.47 -12.31
N LEU A 127 -15.29 -7.71 -11.82
CA LEU A 127 -14.30 -8.11 -10.80
C LEU A 127 -12.87 -8.02 -11.32
N PHE A 128 -12.63 -8.44 -12.56
CA PHE A 128 -11.34 -8.26 -13.22
C PHE A 128 -10.95 -6.79 -13.34
N GLY A 129 -11.90 -5.95 -13.80
CA GLY A 129 -11.69 -4.51 -13.94
C GLY A 129 -11.37 -3.83 -12.60
N LEU A 130 -12.09 -4.18 -11.53
CA LEU A 130 -11.82 -3.67 -10.18
C LEU A 130 -10.43 -4.10 -9.68
N ALA A 131 -10.01 -5.34 -9.93
CA ALA A 131 -8.68 -5.82 -9.56
C ALA A 131 -7.57 -5.03 -10.28
N VAL A 132 -7.75 -4.72 -11.57
CA VAL A 132 -6.82 -3.88 -12.34
C VAL A 132 -6.77 -2.45 -11.79
N VAL A 133 -7.91 -1.85 -11.48
CA VAL A 133 -7.97 -0.50 -10.90
C VAL A 133 -7.22 -0.45 -9.57
N VAL A 134 -7.46 -1.39 -8.66
CA VAL A 134 -6.76 -1.44 -7.37
C VAL A 134 -5.26 -1.66 -7.55
N LEU A 135 -4.86 -2.54 -8.49
CA LEU A 135 -3.45 -2.77 -8.81
C LEU A 135 -2.76 -1.48 -9.26
N VAL A 136 -3.36 -0.75 -10.21
CA VAL A 136 -2.81 0.51 -10.74
C VAL A 136 -2.75 1.58 -9.65
N CYS A 137 -3.84 1.78 -8.89
CA CYS A 137 -3.88 2.73 -7.79
C CYS A 137 -2.75 2.44 -6.78
N SER A 138 -2.61 1.18 -6.37
CA SER A 138 -1.60 0.76 -5.39
C SER A 138 -0.17 0.92 -5.94
N ALA A 139 0.07 0.62 -7.21
CA ALA A 139 1.37 0.82 -7.86
C ALA A 139 1.76 2.30 -7.92
N VAL A 140 0.82 3.19 -8.25
CA VAL A 140 1.07 4.65 -8.27
C VAL A 140 1.32 5.17 -6.85
N VAL A 141 0.53 4.73 -5.86
CA VAL A 141 0.75 5.08 -4.45
C VAL A 141 2.13 4.66 -3.98
N LEU A 142 2.54 3.41 -4.31
CA LEU A 142 3.86 2.90 -3.97
C LEU A 142 4.97 3.71 -4.63
N ALA A 143 4.82 4.08 -5.91
CA ALA A 143 5.78 4.92 -6.63
C ALA A 143 5.94 6.31 -5.99
N ILE A 144 4.82 6.95 -5.58
CA ILE A 144 4.83 8.24 -4.89
C ILE A 144 5.51 8.14 -3.52
N ARG A 145 5.27 7.05 -2.78
CA ARG A 145 5.71 6.87 -1.39
C ARG A 145 6.93 5.95 -1.23
N ARG A 146 7.63 5.60 -2.31
CA ARG A 146 8.76 4.66 -2.31
C ARG A 146 9.87 5.02 -1.31
N THR A 147 10.10 6.31 -1.08
CA THR A 147 11.11 6.80 -0.13
C THR A 147 10.73 6.58 1.34
N GLN A 148 9.48 6.24 1.61
CA GLN A 148 8.98 5.94 2.96
C GLN A 148 9.11 4.43 3.31
N LEU A 149 9.57 3.59 2.37
CA LEU A 149 9.85 2.17 2.64
C LEU A 149 11.14 2.06 3.48
N PRO A 150 11.12 1.40 4.65
CA PRO A 150 12.29 1.30 5.53
C PRO A 150 13.47 0.55 4.90
N VAL A 151 13.20 -0.30 3.90
CA VAL A 151 14.25 -1.05 3.17
C VAL A 151 14.91 -0.17 2.10
N VAL A 152 14.15 0.69 1.42
CA VAL A 152 14.65 1.55 0.34
C VAL A 152 15.38 2.76 0.91
N GLY A 153 14.96 3.31 2.05
CA GLY A 153 15.65 4.41 2.74
C GLY A 153 17.10 4.08 3.09
N ARG A 154 17.38 2.83 3.51
CA ARG A 154 18.74 2.39 3.83
C ARG A 154 19.69 2.32 2.62
N TYR A 155 19.17 1.98 1.44
CA TYR A 155 20.02 1.91 0.23
C TYR A 155 20.43 3.29 -0.28
N PHE A 156 19.60 4.32 -0.07
CA PHE A 156 19.92 5.69 -0.47
C PHE A 156 20.84 6.41 0.53
N GLU A 157 21.00 5.92 1.75
CA GLU A 157 21.98 6.46 2.72
C GLU A 157 23.39 5.90 2.53
N LEU A 158 23.55 4.81 1.75
CA LEU A 158 24.83 4.14 1.51
C LEU A 158 25.41 4.40 0.11
N ALA A 159 24.72 5.13 -0.76
CA ALA A 159 25.15 5.52 -2.09
C ALA A 159 25.44 7.03 -2.16
#